data_410e188811c9dca94d2ea619114ea70a
#
_entry.id   410e188811c9dca94d2ea619114ea70a
#
_cell.length_a   1.000
_cell.length_b   1.000
_cell.length_c   1.000
_cell.angle_alpha   90.00
_cell.angle_beta   90.00
_cell.angle_gamma   90.00
#
_symmetry.space_group_name_H-M   'P 1'
#
loop_
_entity.id
_entity.type
_entity.pdbx_description
1 polymer ?
#
loop_
_entity_poly.entity_id
_entity_poly.type
_entity_poly.pdbx_seq_one_letter_code
_entity_poly.pdbx_strand_id
1 'polypeptide(L)'
;MVKAWLFGCFLLTGIGSFAQTEPALIPVPVEARYSAGSFSLPAMLNISFDAGIADKSFLLQQMGSKLTRIAGIELKETPSDQAQLQFKLTKAAASLSPESYQLSINEKGILIEAPSSAGLFYGVQTLWQLLPPAIESKSRVANMNWSLPYCSIKDAPRVGWRGLMLDVARHFFTKEQVKDFIDHMAAYKYNRLHLHLTDDQGWRIEIKALPKLTEVGAFRGERTGRWGEFGKQDPKEPKTYGGYYTQEDIKELLAYAAERHISILPEIDIPGHSMALLAAYPDLSCTPGTAYQVNGGDRFMHWPGGGKFYSDIDNNLCPANERVYALLDTIFTEIAALFPMEYIHMGGDETYKGWWEKSAAIKDLMKREKLKDMHEVQSYFVKRVGKIIASKGKKMMGWDEIMEGGLASGAGVMSWQGEKGGIAASKMKHPVVMSPNSYTYVDLYQGDPLAEPPTYGMLRLKKTYEFNPVPAGADPAYVLGGQANLWSERLHTVRHAEYMLWPRAFAVAESVWSPQQKKDWNSFVQRIETHFKRFDQAGINYSTSMYDPILSVRTVKDTAVEVSMQTEVPNLNIHYSFDEFPPDNFYPEYKSPIVFPAGASTLRVQTYRQGKPIGRLMILPLAELKKRIRK
;
A
#
# COMPACT_ATOMS: atom_id res chain seq x y z
N MET A 1 -27.17 -72.04 41.77
CA MET A 1 -25.93 -71.72 41.05
C MET A 1 -26.21 -70.50 40.21
N VAL A 2 -25.84 -69.32 40.72
CA VAL A 2 -26.05 -68.03 40.03
C VAL A 2 -24.67 -67.55 39.54
N LYS A 3 -24.51 -67.43 38.22
CA LYS A 3 -23.29 -66.91 37.61
C LYS A 3 -23.37 -65.37 37.58
N ALA A 4 -22.44 -64.68 38.29
CA ALA A 4 -22.24 -63.23 38.22
C ALA A 4 -21.39 -62.93 37.02
N TRP A 5 -21.85 -61.99 36.18
CA TRP A 5 -21.09 -61.36 35.11
C TRP A 5 -20.52 -60.02 35.61
N LEU A 6 -19.20 -59.92 35.68
CA LEU A 6 -18.50 -58.66 35.90
C LEU A 6 -18.41 -57.90 34.57
N PHE A 7 -19.06 -56.72 34.49
CA PHE A 7 -18.85 -55.72 33.41
C PHE A 7 -17.67 -54.83 33.78
N GLY A 8 -16.57 -55.02 33.10
CA GLY A 8 -15.44 -54.09 33.18
C GLY A 8 -15.73 -52.83 32.38
N CYS A 9 -15.92 -51.66 33.03
CA CYS A 9 -15.95 -50.36 32.40
C CYS A 9 -14.52 -49.95 32.02
N PHE A 10 -14.21 -50.02 30.72
CA PHE A 10 -13.05 -49.34 30.16
C PHE A 10 -13.35 -47.85 30.05
N LEU A 11 -12.80 -47.03 30.94
CA LEU A 11 -12.71 -45.55 30.78
C LEU A 11 -11.70 -45.24 29.68
N LEU A 12 -12.19 -45.01 28.47
CA LEU A 12 -11.44 -44.38 27.41
C LEU A 12 -11.28 -42.87 27.78
N THR A 13 -10.16 -42.50 28.39
CA THR A 13 -9.73 -41.13 28.50
C THR A 13 -9.34 -40.64 27.09
N GLY A 14 -10.30 -40.03 26.42
CA GLY A 14 -10.04 -39.30 25.19
C GLY A 14 -9.06 -38.13 25.48
N ILE A 15 -7.80 -38.30 25.13
CA ILE A 15 -6.85 -37.21 25.07
C ILE A 15 -7.33 -36.32 23.92
N GLY A 16 -8.14 -35.33 24.26
CA GLY A 16 -8.47 -34.26 23.32
C GLY A 16 -7.18 -33.57 22.91
N SER A 17 -6.68 -33.88 21.72
CA SER A 17 -5.64 -33.10 21.06
C SER A 17 -6.23 -31.71 20.83
N PHE A 18 -5.97 -30.75 21.72
CA PHE A 18 -6.17 -29.36 21.42
C PHE A 18 -5.22 -29.03 20.26
N ALA A 19 -5.75 -28.95 19.05
CA ALA A 19 -5.00 -28.42 17.92
C ALA A 19 -4.56 -27.00 18.31
N GLN A 20 -3.26 -26.85 18.54
CA GLN A 20 -2.66 -25.55 18.82
C GLN A 20 -2.92 -24.69 17.58
N THR A 21 -3.70 -23.61 17.71
CA THR A 21 -3.95 -22.69 16.60
C THR A 21 -2.62 -22.11 16.14
N GLU A 22 -2.32 -22.26 14.85
CA GLU A 22 -1.10 -21.71 14.28
C GLU A 22 -1.06 -20.19 14.48
N PRO A 23 0.13 -19.62 14.80
CA PRO A 23 0.29 -18.18 14.93
C PRO A 23 -0.10 -17.42 13.65
N ALA A 24 -0.74 -16.29 13.82
CA ALA A 24 -1.24 -15.46 12.73
C ALA A 24 -0.14 -14.59 12.13
N LEU A 25 0.75 -15.17 11.32
CA LEU A 25 1.84 -14.46 10.66
C LEU A 25 1.38 -13.88 9.32
N ILE A 26 1.64 -12.60 9.09
CA ILE A 26 1.48 -11.90 7.81
C ILE A 26 2.79 -11.12 7.51
N PRO A 27 3.46 -11.36 6.37
CA PRO A 27 3.23 -12.41 5.38
C PRO A 27 3.48 -13.82 5.92
N VAL A 28 2.85 -14.83 5.31
CA VAL A 28 3.07 -16.24 5.67
C VAL A 28 4.50 -16.65 5.26
N PRO A 29 5.28 -17.29 6.16
CA PRO A 29 6.65 -17.66 5.85
C PRO A 29 6.74 -18.84 4.88
N VAL A 30 7.92 -18.99 4.25
CA VAL A 30 8.23 -20.09 3.33
C VAL A 30 8.04 -21.45 4.03
N GLU A 31 8.55 -21.58 5.24
CA GLU A 31 8.42 -22.77 6.06
C GLU A 31 8.23 -22.38 7.53
N ALA A 32 7.22 -22.94 8.18
CA ALA A 32 7.01 -22.82 9.62
C ALA A 32 6.58 -24.16 10.19
N ARG A 33 7.20 -24.57 11.26
CA ARG A 33 6.88 -25.77 12.03
C ARG A 33 6.70 -25.39 13.48
N TYR A 34 5.61 -25.81 14.07
CA TYR A 34 5.26 -25.56 15.47
C TYR A 34 5.30 -26.86 16.24
N SER A 35 5.72 -26.82 17.50
CA SER A 35 5.72 -27.96 18.42
C SER A 35 5.04 -27.59 19.74
N ALA A 36 4.67 -28.58 20.51
CA ALA A 36 4.02 -28.39 21.81
C ALA A 36 4.97 -27.65 22.78
N GLY A 37 4.43 -26.69 23.53
CA GLY A 37 5.14 -25.88 24.50
C GLY A 37 5.36 -24.43 24.06
N SER A 38 5.86 -23.65 24.98
CA SER A 38 6.16 -22.23 24.76
C SER A 38 7.34 -21.78 25.62
N PHE A 39 8.06 -20.78 25.15
CA PHE A 39 9.09 -20.06 25.88
C PHE A 39 8.48 -18.84 26.56
N SER A 40 8.40 -18.84 27.88
CA SER A 40 7.99 -17.67 28.66
C SER A 40 9.16 -16.72 28.83
N LEU A 41 8.98 -15.47 28.42
CA LEU A 41 10.01 -14.44 28.57
C LEU A 41 10.23 -14.12 30.05
N PRO A 42 11.47 -14.20 30.57
CA PRO A 42 11.77 -13.87 31.95
C PRO A 42 11.72 -12.36 32.19
N ALA A 43 11.65 -11.93 33.46
CA ALA A 43 11.68 -10.51 33.82
C ALA A 43 12.99 -9.80 33.38
N MET A 44 14.10 -10.55 33.27
CA MET A 44 15.35 -10.11 32.68
C MET A 44 15.75 -11.11 31.58
N LEU A 45 15.82 -10.61 30.35
CA LEU A 45 16.15 -11.40 29.15
C LEU A 45 17.62 -11.14 28.76
N ASN A 46 18.45 -12.16 28.85
CA ASN A 46 19.84 -12.09 28.38
C ASN A 46 19.88 -12.15 26.86
N ILE A 47 20.57 -11.20 26.24
CA ILE A 47 20.65 -11.03 24.77
C ILE A 47 22.12 -11.05 24.32
N SER A 48 22.40 -11.65 23.17
CA SER A 48 23.71 -11.60 22.53
C SER A 48 23.64 -11.30 21.04
N PHE A 49 24.70 -10.68 20.56
CA PHE A 49 24.87 -10.33 19.15
C PHE A 49 26.26 -10.80 18.67
N ASP A 50 26.30 -11.38 17.48
CA ASP A 50 27.56 -11.63 16.80
C ASP A 50 28.31 -10.33 16.51
N ALA A 51 29.64 -10.37 16.57
CA ALA A 51 30.50 -9.19 16.45
C ALA A 51 30.40 -8.46 15.09
N GLY A 52 29.95 -9.13 14.04
CA GLY A 52 29.82 -8.57 12.70
C GLY A 52 28.50 -7.85 12.43
N ILE A 53 27.59 -7.75 13.41
CA ILE A 53 26.28 -7.09 13.23
C ILE A 53 26.46 -5.58 13.33
N ALA A 54 26.41 -4.90 12.18
CA ALA A 54 26.67 -3.45 12.08
C ALA A 54 25.56 -2.60 12.72
N ASP A 55 24.30 -3.02 12.66
CA ASP A 55 23.12 -2.31 13.16
C ASP A 55 22.64 -2.82 14.54
N LYS A 56 23.56 -3.41 15.32
CA LYS A 56 23.30 -3.92 16.68
C LYS A 56 22.55 -2.91 17.56
N SER A 57 22.97 -1.64 17.55
CA SER A 57 22.35 -0.58 18.36
C SER A 57 20.88 -0.37 17.99
N PHE A 58 20.55 -0.40 16.70
CA PHE A 58 19.17 -0.29 16.24
C PHE A 58 18.34 -1.52 16.63
N LEU A 59 18.86 -2.74 16.46
CA LEU A 59 18.19 -3.97 16.91
C LEU A 59 17.91 -3.95 18.40
N LEU A 60 18.88 -3.51 19.22
CA LEU A 60 18.70 -3.37 20.66
C LEU A 60 17.63 -2.32 21.01
N GLN A 61 17.61 -1.19 20.31
CA GLN A 61 16.56 -0.19 20.45
C GLN A 61 15.17 -0.75 20.08
N GLN A 62 15.06 -1.52 19.01
CA GLN A 62 13.81 -2.19 18.62
C GLN A 62 13.35 -3.17 19.71
N MET A 63 14.26 -3.97 20.28
CA MET A 63 13.96 -4.86 21.40
C MET A 63 13.45 -4.06 22.61
N GLY A 64 14.17 -3.01 23.01
CA GLY A 64 13.81 -2.15 24.14
C GLY A 64 12.46 -1.45 23.98
N SER A 65 12.13 -1.01 22.76
CA SER A 65 10.89 -0.32 22.48
C SER A 65 9.63 -1.14 22.78
N LYS A 66 9.71 -2.47 22.66
CA LYS A 66 8.59 -3.38 22.95
C LYS A 66 8.81 -4.17 24.24
N LEU A 67 9.93 -4.87 24.39
CA LEU A 67 10.15 -5.72 25.56
C LEU A 67 10.31 -4.92 26.84
N THR A 68 11.12 -3.84 26.82
CA THR A 68 11.32 -3.06 28.05
C THR A 68 10.16 -2.10 28.31
N ARG A 69 9.77 -1.33 27.29
CA ARG A 69 8.74 -0.29 27.47
C ARG A 69 7.34 -0.85 27.65
N ILE A 70 6.96 -1.87 26.87
CA ILE A 70 5.58 -2.41 26.87
C ILE A 70 5.48 -3.63 27.80
N ALA A 71 6.37 -4.61 27.64
CA ALA A 71 6.30 -5.84 28.42
C ALA A 71 6.95 -5.71 29.83
N GLY A 72 7.79 -4.70 30.06
CA GLY A 72 8.48 -4.48 31.32
C GLY A 72 9.61 -5.48 31.56
N ILE A 73 10.18 -6.04 30.50
CA ILE A 73 11.27 -7.02 30.53
C ILE A 73 12.59 -6.25 30.39
N GLU A 74 13.49 -6.43 31.33
CA GLU A 74 14.83 -5.86 31.26
C GLU A 74 15.69 -6.64 30.26
N LEU A 75 16.50 -5.92 29.46
CA LEU A 75 17.43 -6.52 28.53
C LEU A 75 18.85 -6.42 29.10
N LYS A 76 19.57 -7.54 29.11
CA LYS A 76 20.98 -7.59 29.56
C LYS A 76 21.82 -8.25 28.48
N GLU A 77 22.82 -7.53 27.98
CA GLU A 77 23.77 -8.10 27.05
C GLU A 77 24.72 -9.06 27.79
N THR A 78 24.89 -10.26 27.24
CA THR A 78 25.71 -11.34 27.83
C THR A 78 26.43 -12.11 26.71
N PRO A 79 27.47 -12.91 27.07
CA PRO A 79 28.03 -13.87 26.13
C PRO A 79 27.00 -14.85 25.58
N SER A 80 27.22 -15.36 24.37
CA SER A 80 26.26 -16.18 23.62
C SER A 80 25.83 -17.47 24.37
N ASP A 81 26.71 -18.07 25.16
CA ASP A 81 26.42 -19.28 25.95
C ASP A 81 25.46 -19.04 27.13
N GLN A 82 25.29 -17.78 27.54
CA GLN A 82 24.38 -17.34 28.61
C GLN A 82 23.12 -16.63 28.08
N ALA A 83 23.05 -16.35 26.76
CA ALA A 83 21.97 -15.58 26.17
C ALA A 83 20.75 -16.46 25.81
N GLN A 84 19.56 -15.98 26.19
CA GLN A 84 18.28 -16.57 25.83
C GLN A 84 17.72 -16.02 24.51
N LEU A 85 18.18 -14.83 24.09
CA LEU A 85 17.91 -14.29 22.76
C LEU A 85 19.23 -14.06 22.04
N GLN A 86 19.44 -14.73 20.93
CA GLN A 86 20.69 -14.68 20.18
C GLN A 86 20.48 -14.19 18.76
N PHE A 87 21.31 -13.26 18.32
CA PHE A 87 21.39 -12.79 16.94
C PHE A 87 22.71 -13.26 16.32
N LYS A 88 22.61 -14.05 15.23
CA LYS A 88 23.78 -14.63 14.57
C LYS A 88 23.81 -14.31 13.08
N LEU A 89 25.01 -14.02 12.57
CA LEU A 89 25.26 -13.93 11.14
C LEU A 89 25.71 -15.30 10.61
N THR A 90 25.00 -15.78 9.60
CA THR A 90 25.39 -17.00 8.89
C THR A 90 26.24 -16.66 7.68
N LYS A 91 27.06 -17.60 7.20
CA LYS A 91 27.71 -17.46 5.90
C LYS A 91 26.64 -17.41 4.80
N ALA A 92 26.66 -16.35 4.00
CA ALA A 92 25.77 -16.23 2.85
C ALA A 92 26.05 -17.37 1.86
N ALA A 93 25.14 -18.33 1.71
CA ALA A 93 25.15 -19.20 0.56
C ALA A 93 24.70 -18.38 -0.66
N ALA A 94 25.41 -18.49 -1.78
CA ALA A 94 25.15 -17.72 -3.01
C ALA A 94 23.69 -17.84 -3.54
N SER A 95 22.97 -18.87 -3.09
CA SER A 95 21.57 -19.16 -3.46
C SER A 95 20.52 -18.51 -2.54
N LEU A 96 20.91 -17.90 -1.41
CA LEU A 96 19.99 -17.35 -0.42
C LEU A 96 19.89 -15.83 -0.59
N SER A 97 18.63 -15.31 -0.53
CA SER A 97 18.41 -13.87 -0.46
C SER A 97 19.12 -13.29 0.78
N PRO A 98 19.79 -12.13 0.70
CA PRO A 98 20.32 -11.44 1.86
C PRO A 98 19.26 -11.08 2.90
N GLU A 99 18.00 -11.03 2.50
CA GLU A 99 16.84 -10.75 3.35
C GLU A 99 16.23 -12.01 3.99
N SER A 100 16.81 -13.20 3.74
CA SER A 100 16.36 -14.46 4.35
C SER A 100 16.75 -14.54 5.82
N TYR A 101 16.00 -15.31 6.60
CA TYR A 101 16.31 -15.59 8.01
C TYR A 101 15.81 -16.96 8.47
N GLN A 102 16.35 -17.42 9.58
CA GLN A 102 15.83 -18.52 10.36
C GLN A 102 15.53 -18.04 11.78
N LEU A 103 14.37 -18.41 12.30
CA LEU A 103 13.94 -18.13 13.67
C LEU A 103 13.61 -19.45 14.34
N SER A 104 14.32 -19.77 15.43
CA SER A 104 14.09 -20.97 16.24
C SER A 104 13.75 -20.56 17.67
N ILE A 105 12.69 -21.13 18.21
CA ILE A 105 12.23 -20.92 19.59
C ILE A 105 12.02 -22.29 20.23
N ASN A 106 12.68 -22.55 21.33
CA ASN A 106 12.60 -23.80 22.10
C ASN A 106 12.77 -23.53 23.61
N GLU A 107 12.91 -24.56 24.43
CA GLU A 107 13.09 -24.43 25.87
C GLU A 107 14.33 -23.66 26.30
N LYS A 108 15.38 -23.56 25.44
CA LYS A 108 16.63 -22.84 25.71
C LYS A 108 16.54 -21.36 25.40
N GLY A 109 15.55 -20.95 24.57
CA GLY A 109 15.36 -19.56 24.19
C GLY A 109 15.08 -19.35 22.70
N ILE A 110 15.53 -18.21 22.19
CA ILE A 110 15.22 -17.65 20.87
C ILE A 110 16.53 -17.47 20.11
N LEU A 111 16.59 -17.98 18.90
CA LEU A 111 17.72 -17.80 17.99
C LEU A 111 17.23 -17.23 16.67
N ILE A 112 17.77 -16.07 16.25
CA ILE A 112 17.55 -15.46 14.95
C ILE A 112 18.88 -15.50 14.20
N GLU A 113 18.87 -16.17 13.05
CA GLU A 113 20.06 -16.33 12.19
C GLU A 113 19.73 -15.80 10.78
N ALA A 114 20.66 -15.04 10.21
CA ALA A 114 20.50 -14.49 8.86
C ALA A 114 21.83 -14.22 8.19
N PRO A 115 21.90 -14.14 6.86
CA PRO A 115 23.13 -13.78 6.14
C PRO A 115 23.43 -12.27 6.21
N SER A 116 22.49 -11.43 6.65
CA SER A 116 22.67 -9.98 6.76
C SER A 116 21.81 -9.39 7.88
N SER A 117 22.08 -8.12 8.22
CA SER A 117 21.25 -7.32 9.14
C SER A 117 19.79 -7.22 8.71
N ALA A 118 19.50 -7.11 7.40
CA ALA A 118 18.14 -7.07 6.89
C ALA A 118 17.36 -8.36 7.24
N GLY A 119 17.99 -9.53 7.08
CA GLY A 119 17.38 -10.79 7.48
C GLY A 119 17.12 -10.86 8.98
N LEU A 120 18.08 -10.41 9.83
CA LEU A 120 17.87 -10.33 11.28
C LEU A 120 16.69 -9.43 11.62
N PHE A 121 16.59 -8.27 10.98
CA PHE A 121 15.49 -7.34 11.16
C PHE A 121 14.13 -7.98 10.83
N TYR A 122 14.02 -8.69 9.70
CA TYR A 122 12.76 -9.37 9.33
C TYR A 122 12.45 -10.55 10.26
N GLY A 123 13.45 -11.21 10.80
CA GLY A 123 13.26 -12.19 11.86
C GLY A 123 12.66 -11.58 13.12
N VAL A 124 13.09 -10.37 13.48
CA VAL A 124 12.51 -9.58 14.59
C VAL A 124 11.05 -9.21 14.30
N GLN A 125 10.71 -8.78 13.08
CA GLN A 125 9.31 -8.47 12.74
C GLN A 125 8.41 -9.71 12.89
N THR A 126 8.93 -10.90 12.57
CA THR A 126 8.21 -12.15 12.80
C THR A 126 8.10 -12.49 14.29
N LEU A 127 9.15 -12.26 15.08
CA LEU A 127 9.12 -12.43 16.53
C LEU A 127 8.02 -11.61 17.19
N TRP A 128 7.83 -10.34 16.75
CA TRP A 128 6.75 -9.49 17.25
C TRP A 128 5.37 -10.06 16.98
N GLN A 129 5.17 -10.66 15.81
CA GLN A 129 3.90 -11.26 15.44
C GLN A 129 3.61 -12.58 16.19
N LEU A 130 4.62 -13.26 16.72
CA LEU A 130 4.47 -14.44 17.57
C LEU A 130 4.08 -14.10 19.01
N LEU A 131 4.34 -12.89 19.48
CA LEU A 131 3.90 -12.40 20.78
C LEU A 131 2.41 -12.05 20.78
N PRO A 132 1.75 -12.05 21.95
CA PRO A 132 0.36 -11.60 22.08
C PRO A 132 0.15 -10.17 21.50
N PRO A 133 -1.01 -9.86 20.91
CA PRO A 133 -1.33 -8.54 20.34
C PRO A 133 -1.06 -7.36 21.26
N ALA A 134 -1.15 -7.54 22.57
CA ALA A 134 -0.87 -6.53 23.58
C ALA A 134 0.56 -5.94 23.52
N ILE A 135 1.52 -6.61 22.82
CA ILE A 135 2.87 -6.06 22.59
C ILE A 135 2.87 -4.78 21.74
N GLU A 136 1.78 -4.54 20.99
CA GLU A 136 1.58 -3.32 20.19
C GLU A 136 0.96 -2.17 20.99
N SER A 137 0.73 -2.34 22.29
CA SER A 137 0.16 -1.29 23.15
C SER A 137 1.06 -0.03 23.18
N LYS A 138 0.44 1.13 23.35
CA LYS A 138 1.16 2.41 23.50
C LYS A 138 1.76 2.60 24.90
N SER A 139 1.29 1.85 25.88
CA SER A 139 1.72 1.90 27.28
C SER A 139 2.06 0.52 27.82
N ARG A 140 2.77 0.51 28.96
CA ARG A 140 3.15 -0.74 29.64
C ARG A 140 1.91 -1.57 30.00
N VAL A 141 2.00 -2.87 29.69
CA VAL A 141 0.96 -3.87 30.01
C VAL A 141 1.46 -4.70 31.20
N ALA A 142 0.77 -4.54 32.34
CA ALA A 142 1.10 -5.27 33.57
C ALA A 142 0.41 -6.66 33.61
N ASN A 143 0.98 -7.57 34.38
CA ASN A 143 0.40 -8.89 34.71
C ASN A 143 0.07 -9.77 33.50
N MET A 144 0.83 -9.62 32.42
CA MET A 144 0.69 -10.46 31.23
C MET A 144 1.82 -11.50 31.18
N ASN A 145 1.46 -12.73 30.88
CA ASN A 145 2.43 -13.77 30.56
C ASN A 145 2.88 -13.59 29.09
N TRP A 146 4.09 -13.08 28.91
CA TRP A 146 4.70 -12.92 27.60
C TRP A 146 5.36 -14.22 27.18
N SER A 147 4.67 -15.01 26.35
CA SER A 147 5.16 -16.31 25.90
C SER A 147 5.14 -16.41 24.38
N LEU A 148 6.05 -17.20 23.86
CA LEU A 148 6.29 -17.46 22.45
C LEU A 148 6.12 -18.96 22.19
N PRO A 149 5.37 -19.39 21.18
CA PRO A 149 5.24 -20.82 20.86
C PRO A 149 6.59 -21.39 20.41
N TYR A 150 6.85 -22.65 20.75
CA TYR A 150 8.03 -23.33 20.17
C TYR A 150 7.83 -23.47 18.67
N CYS A 151 8.83 -23.03 17.91
CA CYS A 151 8.77 -23.07 16.46
C CYS A 151 10.16 -23.12 15.81
N SER A 152 10.16 -23.52 14.55
CA SER A 152 11.26 -23.35 13.60
C SER A 152 10.70 -22.75 12.32
N ILE A 153 11.13 -21.53 11.98
CA ILE A 153 10.69 -20.76 10.81
C ILE A 153 11.89 -20.51 9.93
N LYS A 154 11.76 -20.83 8.64
CA LYS A 154 12.69 -20.44 7.57
C LYS A 154 11.92 -19.58 6.58
N ASP A 155 12.47 -18.39 6.29
CA ASP A 155 11.74 -17.42 5.52
C ASP A 155 12.65 -16.59 4.61
N ALA A 156 12.09 -16.14 3.48
CA ALA A 156 12.76 -15.31 2.50
C ALA A 156 11.72 -14.64 1.60
N PRO A 157 12.00 -13.43 1.06
CA PRO A 157 11.08 -12.78 0.14
C PRO A 157 11.01 -13.49 -1.22
N ARG A 158 9.82 -13.51 -1.79
CA ARG A 158 9.56 -14.00 -3.15
C ARG A 158 10.13 -13.09 -4.23
N VAL A 159 10.02 -11.77 -4.03
CA VAL A 159 10.51 -10.76 -4.99
C VAL A 159 11.32 -9.68 -4.28
N GLY A 160 12.23 -9.02 -5.03
CA GLY A 160 13.13 -8.00 -4.51
C GLY A 160 12.45 -6.65 -4.26
N TRP A 161 11.45 -6.27 -5.06
CA TRP A 161 10.69 -5.03 -4.88
C TRP A 161 9.36 -5.30 -4.19
N ARG A 162 9.19 -4.75 -3.00
CA ARG A 162 7.98 -4.86 -2.19
C ARG A 162 7.57 -3.46 -1.77
N GLY A 163 6.80 -2.80 -2.65
CA GLY A 163 6.54 -1.36 -2.57
C GLY A 163 5.20 -0.99 -1.95
N LEU A 164 5.20 0.16 -1.28
CA LEU A 164 4.01 0.98 -1.05
C LEU A 164 4.29 2.40 -1.54
N MET A 165 3.36 3.00 -2.26
CA MET A 165 3.40 4.41 -2.63
C MET A 165 2.53 5.22 -1.68
N LEU A 166 3.01 6.40 -1.30
CA LEU A 166 2.27 7.42 -0.59
C LEU A 166 2.26 8.71 -1.40
N ASP A 167 1.08 9.15 -1.79
CA ASP A 167 0.87 10.46 -2.40
C ASP A 167 0.86 11.54 -1.30
N VAL A 168 1.89 12.37 -1.28
CA VAL A 168 2.01 13.52 -0.38
C VAL A 168 1.72 14.85 -1.08
N ALA A 169 1.45 14.79 -2.40
CA ALA A 169 1.22 15.96 -3.23
C ALA A 169 -0.23 16.44 -3.16
N ARG A 170 -1.23 15.56 -3.33
CA ARG A 170 -2.66 15.92 -3.26
C ARG A 170 -3.05 16.33 -1.85
N HIS A 171 -2.64 15.56 -0.85
CA HIS A 171 -2.69 15.96 0.57
C HIS A 171 -1.32 15.81 1.21
N PHE A 172 -0.91 16.83 1.98
CA PHE A 172 0.39 16.85 2.63
C PHE A 172 0.39 16.02 3.91
N PHE A 173 1.37 15.14 4.05
CA PHE A 173 1.64 14.38 5.27
C PHE A 173 2.92 14.90 5.91
N THR A 174 2.90 15.14 7.21
CA THR A 174 4.10 15.61 7.93
C THR A 174 5.20 14.54 7.93
N LYS A 175 6.42 14.94 8.19
CA LYS A 175 7.57 14.04 8.31
C LYS A 175 7.33 12.91 9.32
N GLU A 176 6.72 13.23 10.45
CA GLU A 176 6.37 12.26 11.49
C GLU A 176 5.34 11.24 10.99
N GLN A 177 4.33 11.70 10.26
CA GLN A 177 3.33 10.81 9.66
C GLN A 177 3.94 9.88 8.59
N VAL A 178 4.94 10.36 7.84
CA VAL A 178 5.69 9.52 6.90
C VAL A 178 6.55 8.49 7.65
N LYS A 179 7.12 8.84 8.81
CA LYS A 179 7.84 7.86 9.66
C LYS A 179 6.90 6.78 10.20
N ASP A 180 5.70 7.14 10.64
CA ASP A 180 4.68 6.16 11.07
C ASP A 180 4.32 5.22 9.91
N PHE A 181 4.20 5.75 8.69
CA PHE A 181 3.95 4.94 7.49
C PHE A 181 5.12 3.98 7.20
N ILE A 182 6.37 4.44 7.37
CA ILE A 182 7.58 3.61 7.25
C ILE A 182 7.58 2.49 8.29
N ASP A 183 7.18 2.76 9.54
CA ASP A 183 7.08 1.74 10.60
C ASP A 183 6.04 0.68 10.26
N HIS A 184 4.89 1.08 9.72
CA HIS A 184 3.88 0.16 9.24
C HIS A 184 4.39 -0.71 8.07
N MET A 185 5.12 -0.12 7.13
CA MET A 185 5.77 -0.85 6.04
C MET A 185 6.75 -1.91 6.57
N ALA A 186 7.61 -1.51 7.49
CA ALA A 186 8.62 -2.36 8.09
C ALA A 186 8.02 -3.59 8.81
N ALA A 187 6.95 -3.39 9.58
CA ALA A 187 6.25 -4.44 10.31
C ALA A 187 5.72 -5.56 9.41
N TYR A 188 5.43 -5.26 8.15
CA TYR A 188 4.91 -6.20 7.14
C TYR A 188 5.90 -6.47 6.00
N LYS A 189 7.20 -6.19 6.22
CA LYS A 189 8.33 -6.57 5.36
C LYS A 189 8.34 -5.92 3.98
N TYR A 190 7.71 -4.76 3.83
CA TYR A 190 7.90 -3.89 2.68
C TYR A 190 9.29 -3.26 2.72
N ASN A 191 9.90 -2.99 1.55
CA ASN A 191 11.25 -2.45 1.46
C ASN A 191 11.43 -1.28 0.48
N ARG A 192 10.34 -0.82 -0.15
CA ARG A 192 10.36 0.33 -1.07
C ARG A 192 9.22 1.28 -0.74
N LEU A 193 9.54 2.48 -0.26
CA LEU A 193 8.60 3.58 -0.15
C LEU A 193 8.70 4.42 -1.42
N HIS A 194 7.64 4.46 -2.20
CA HIS A 194 7.53 5.37 -3.34
C HIS A 194 6.85 6.65 -2.85
N LEU A 195 7.56 7.79 -2.84
CA LEU A 195 7.02 9.08 -2.48
C LEU A 195 6.64 9.85 -3.74
N HIS A 196 5.34 10.04 -3.93
CA HIS A 196 4.81 10.91 -4.98
C HIS A 196 4.84 12.36 -4.49
N LEU A 197 5.95 13.05 -4.83
CA LEU A 197 6.33 14.33 -4.23
C LEU A 197 5.73 15.55 -4.91
N THR A 198 5.28 15.43 -6.15
CA THR A 198 4.80 16.55 -6.96
C THR A 198 3.61 16.19 -7.81
N ASP A 199 2.63 17.09 -7.86
CA ASP A 199 1.43 16.97 -8.69
C ASP A 199 0.78 18.36 -8.87
N ASP A 200 -0.35 18.42 -9.55
CA ASP A 200 -1.13 19.65 -9.77
C ASP A 200 -1.49 20.41 -8.49
N GLN A 201 -1.61 19.68 -7.36
CA GLN A 201 -2.08 20.19 -6.07
C GLN A 201 -0.96 20.52 -5.09
N GLY A 202 0.29 20.22 -5.45
CA GLY A 202 1.40 20.57 -4.59
C GLY A 202 2.76 20.08 -5.05
N TRP A 203 3.76 20.90 -4.79
CA TRP A 203 5.18 20.60 -4.89
C TRP A 203 5.76 20.42 -3.49
N ARG A 204 6.19 19.21 -3.12
CA ARG A 204 6.46 18.87 -1.72
C ARG A 204 7.94 18.70 -1.35
N ILE A 205 8.87 19.07 -2.22
CA ILE A 205 10.29 18.91 -1.95
C ILE A 205 11.06 20.22 -2.24
N GLU A 206 11.94 20.59 -1.32
CA GLU A 206 12.82 21.75 -1.50
C GLU A 206 13.85 21.48 -2.60
N ILE A 207 13.93 22.40 -3.56
CA ILE A 207 15.00 22.52 -4.55
C ILE A 207 15.66 23.87 -4.30
N LYS A 208 16.83 23.86 -3.67
CA LYS A 208 17.50 25.10 -3.19
C LYS A 208 17.79 26.10 -4.30
N ALA A 209 18.13 25.61 -5.49
CA ALA A 209 18.36 26.46 -6.66
C ALA A 209 17.06 27.05 -7.24
N LEU A 210 15.87 26.53 -6.86
CA LEU A 210 14.58 26.90 -7.42
C LEU A 210 13.54 27.14 -6.30
N PRO A 211 13.75 28.11 -5.38
CA PRO A 211 12.94 28.28 -4.17
C PRO A 211 11.46 28.55 -4.46
N LYS A 212 11.12 29.15 -5.61
CA LYS A 212 9.73 29.37 -6.01
C LYS A 212 8.90 28.09 -6.11
N LEU A 213 9.52 26.93 -6.34
CA LEU A 213 8.80 25.65 -6.37
C LEU A 213 8.09 25.37 -5.04
N THR A 214 8.70 25.70 -3.90
CA THR A 214 8.09 25.55 -2.58
C THR A 214 7.37 26.83 -2.11
N GLU A 215 7.89 28.01 -2.39
CA GLU A 215 7.25 29.27 -2.02
C GLU A 215 5.86 29.44 -2.66
N VAL A 216 5.70 29.01 -3.92
CA VAL A 216 4.46 29.10 -4.69
C VAL A 216 3.75 27.76 -4.79
N GLY A 217 4.48 26.70 -5.18
CA GLY A 217 3.94 25.41 -5.54
C GLY A 217 3.50 24.54 -4.35
N ALA A 218 3.97 24.83 -3.12
CA ALA A 218 3.67 24.00 -1.97
C ALA A 218 2.36 24.36 -1.26
N PHE A 219 1.72 25.49 -1.60
CA PHE A 219 0.57 26.00 -0.85
C PHE A 219 -0.61 26.33 -1.75
N ARG A 220 -1.82 26.05 -1.26
CA ARG A 220 -3.11 26.33 -1.91
C ARG A 220 -4.16 26.76 -0.90
N GLY A 221 -5.33 27.15 -1.37
CA GLY A 221 -6.50 27.37 -0.51
C GLY A 221 -6.92 26.06 0.18
N GLU A 222 -7.30 26.16 1.46
CA GLU A 222 -7.84 25.02 2.18
C GLU A 222 -9.19 24.61 1.62
N ARG A 223 -9.43 23.32 1.52
CA ARG A 223 -10.70 22.75 1.06
C ARG A 223 -11.15 21.66 2.02
N THR A 224 -12.43 21.72 2.36
CA THR A 224 -13.13 20.69 3.14
C THR A 224 -14.32 20.22 2.34
N GLY A 225 -14.49 18.91 2.19
CA GLY A 225 -15.59 18.33 1.43
C GLY A 225 -15.13 17.31 0.40
N ARG A 226 -15.93 17.12 -0.64
CA ARG A 226 -15.70 16.09 -1.63
C ARG A 226 -14.80 16.58 -2.75
N TRP A 227 -13.66 15.92 -2.91
CA TRP A 227 -12.72 16.19 -4.00
C TRP A 227 -13.37 16.14 -5.39
N GLY A 228 -13.05 17.11 -6.23
CA GLY A 228 -13.62 17.26 -7.58
C GLY A 228 -14.99 17.91 -7.61
N GLU A 229 -15.55 18.30 -6.47
CA GLU A 229 -16.82 19.04 -6.38
C GLU A 229 -16.62 20.49 -5.90
N PHE A 230 -15.35 20.88 -5.64
CA PHE A 230 -15.01 22.26 -5.29
C PHE A 230 -15.16 23.19 -6.49
N GLY A 231 -15.56 24.43 -6.24
CA GLY A 231 -15.47 25.51 -7.23
C GLY A 231 -14.04 25.94 -7.50
N LYS A 232 -13.83 26.66 -8.61
CA LYS A 232 -12.51 27.22 -8.93
C LYS A 232 -12.00 28.09 -7.77
N GLN A 233 -10.72 27.95 -7.48
CA GLN A 233 -10.07 28.72 -6.44
C GLN A 233 -9.96 30.21 -6.86
N ASP A 234 -10.36 31.15 -5.97
CA ASP A 234 -10.13 32.57 -6.18
C ASP A 234 -8.61 32.84 -6.13
N PRO A 235 -8.02 33.53 -7.11
CA PRO A 235 -6.61 33.90 -7.08
C PRO A 235 -6.18 34.69 -5.84
N LYS A 236 -7.12 35.39 -5.20
CA LYS A 236 -6.88 36.20 -3.99
C LYS A 236 -7.13 35.44 -2.70
N GLU A 237 -7.59 34.19 -2.78
CA GLU A 237 -7.85 33.36 -1.60
C GLU A 237 -6.57 33.09 -0.82
N PRO A 238 -6.58 33.15 0.52
CA PRO A 238 -5.43 32.83 1.35
C PRO A 238 -4.98 31.37 1.11
N LYS A 239 -3.69 31.18 0.86
CA LYS A 239 -3.09 29.86 0.65
C LYS A 239 -2.64 29.29 1.99
N THR A 240 -3.58 28.71 2.71
CA THR A 240 -3.40 28.24 4.11
C THR A 240 -3.12 26.75 4.24
N TYR A 241 -3.35 25.97 3.18
CA TYR A 241 -3.13 24.53 3.17
C TYR A 241 -1.91 24.15 2.35
N GLY A 242 -1.06 23.30 2.89
CA GLY A 242 0.10 22.76 2.20
C GLY A 242 1.26 22.46 3.14
N GLY A 243 2.44 22.38 2.58
CA GLY A 243 3.69 22.08 3.23
C GLY A 243 4.67 21.44 2.25
N TYR A 244 5.90 21.30 2.66
CA TYR A 244 6.95 20.61 1.91
C TYR A 244 8.01 20.07 2.86
N TYR A 245 8.84 19.18 2.36
CA TYR A 245 10.00 18.67 3.07
C TYR A 245 11.22 19.47 2.65
N THR A 246 11.96 19.99 3.63
CA THR A 246 13.31 20.51 3.40
C THR A 246 14.24 19.35 3.03
N GLN A 247 15.40 19.66 2.45
CA GLN A 247 16.39 18.62 2.17
C GLN A 247 16.86 17.93 3.46
N GLU A 248 16.89 18.64 4.57
CA GLU A 248 17.22 18.06 5.88
C GLU A 248 16.12 17.10 6.37
N ASP A 249 14.83 17.43 6.17
CA ASP A 249 13.73 16.50 6.47
C ASP A 249 13.84 15.23 5.62
N ILE A 250 14.17 15.36 4.34
CA ILE A 250 14.37 14.19 3.47
C ILE A 250 15.56 13.34 3.94
N LYS A 251 16.70 13.96 4.32
CA LYS A 251 17.84 13.22 4.86
C LYS A 251 17.47 12.44 6.13
N GLU A 252 16.67 13.04 7.00
CA GLU A 252 16.17 12.39 8.20
C GLU A 252 15.24 11.22 7.87
N LEU A 253 14.32 11.38 6.90
CA LEU A 253 13.45 10.30 6.43
C LEU A 253 14.26 9.16 5.78
N LEU A 254 15.27 9.49 4.98
CA LEU A 254 16.16 8.51 4.34
C LEU A 254 16.93 7.68 5.39
N ALA A 255 17.48 8.33 6.41
CA ALA A 255 18.17 7.65 7.50
C ALA A 255 17.21 6.75 8.29
N TYR A 256 16.03 7.26 8.64
CA TYR A 256 14.98 6.52 9.35
C TYR A 256 14.50 5.29 8.59
N ALA A 257 14.30 5.42 7.28
CA ALA A 257 13.92 4.32 6.40
C ALA A 257 15.04 3.28 6.25
N ALA A 258 16.30 3.75 6.10
CA ALA A 258 17.47 2.88 5.92
C ALA A 258 17.69 1.96 7.13
N GLU A 259 17.51 2.45 8.37
CA GLU A 259 17.55 1.64 9.58
C GLU A 259 16.53 0.48 9.55
N ARG A 260 15.42 0.65 8.81
CA ARG A 260 14.34 -0.34 8.63
C ARG A 260 14.47 -1.12 7.33
N HIS A 261 15.62 -1.02 6.66
CA HIS A 261 15.90 -1.65 5.36
C HIS A 261 14.91 -1.24 4.27
N ILE A 262 14.37 -0.02 4.34
CA ILE A 262 13.48 0.57 3.34
C ILE A 262 14.25 1.63 2.55
N SER A 263 14.18 1.55 1.23
CA SER A 263 14.69 2.60 0.33
C SER A 263 13.53 3.47 -0.14
N ILE A 264 13.77 4.79 -0.28
CA ILE A 264 12.77 5.73 -0.77
C ILE A 264 13.01 6.00 -2.26
N LEU A 265 11.98 5.75 -3.09
CA LEU A 265 11.93 6.12 -4.49
C LEU A 265 11.28 7.51 -4.60
N PRO A 266 12.02 8.55 -5.03
CA PRO A 266 11.40 9.85 -5.29
C PRO A 266 10.70 9.87 -6.63
N GLU A 267 9.49 10.45 -6.69
CA GLU A 267 8.80 10.77 -7.93
C GLU A 267 8.68 12.28 -8.11
N ILE A 268 9.06 12.75 -9.29
CA ILE A 268 8.78 14.08 -9.81
C ILE A 268 7.93 13.89 -11.05
N ASP A 269 6.64 14.10 -10.93
CA ASP A 269 5.68 13.78 -11.98
C ASP A 269 5.65 14.86 -13.07
N ILE A 270 6.00 14.45 -14.27
CA ILE A 270 6.13 15.24 -15.49
C ILE A 270 5.90 14.34 -16.73
N PRO A 271 5.50 14.90 -17.90
CA PRO A 271 5.20 16.27 -18.20
C PRO A 271 3.80 16.71 -17.78
N GLY A 272 2.86 15.76 -17.56
CA GLY A 272 1.56 15.99 -16.97
C GLY A 272 1.68 16.39 -15.50
N HIS A 273 0.54 16.55 -14.81
CA HIS A 273 0.52 16.76 -13.35
C HIS A 273 1.44 17.89 -12.84
N SER A 274 1.72 18.88 -13.70
CA SER A 274 2.74 19.92 -13.46
C SER A 274 2.17 21.27 -13.05
N MET A 275 0.89 21.39 -12.67
CA MET A 275 0.26 22.70 -12.41
C MET A 275 0.93 23.44 -11.25
N ALA A 276 1.38 22.74 -10.20
CA ALA A 276 2.11 23.38 -9.10
C ALA A 276 3.47 23.94 -9.56
N LEU A 277 4.16 23.23 -10.46
CA LEU A 277 5.39 23.72 -11.09
C LEU A 277 5.09 24.92 -12.00
N LEU A 278 4.05 24.83 -12.82
CA LEU A 278 3.63 25.90 -13.73
C LEU A 278 3.11 27.14 -12.97
N ALA A 279 2.55 26.98 -11.78
CA ALA A 279 2.22 28.12 -10.91
C ALA A 279 3.47 28.93 -10.50
N ALA A 280 4.62 28.25 -10.31
CA ALA A 280 5.90 28.89 -10.02
C ALA A 280 6.62 29.41 -11.27
N TYR A 281 6.50 28.71 -12.40
CA TYR A 281 7.17 28.99 -13.67
C TYR A 281 6.22 28.84 -14.87
N PRO A 282 5.29 29.80 -15.09
CA PRO A 282 4.19 29.65 -16.06
C PRO A 282 4.65 29.62 -17.53
N ASP A 283 5.83 30.12 -17.81
CA ASP A 283 6.43 30.14 -19.14
C ASP A 283 6.92 28.76 -19.63
N LEU A 284 6.85 27.72 -18.80
CA LEU A 284 7.24 26.36 -19.16
C LEU A 284 6.13 25.55 -19.84
N SER A 285 4.88 26.06 -19.89
CA SER A 285 3.78 25.44 -20.61
C SER A 285 3.83 25.74 -22.12
N CYS A 286 3.05 24.99 -22.89
CA CYS A 286 2.81 25.28 -24.32
C CYS A 286 1.76 26.38 -24.55
N THR A 287 1.17 26.94 -23.49
CA THR A 287 0.14 28.02 -23.54
C THR A 287 0.66 29.27 -22.81
N PRO A 288 1.62 30.01 -23.39
CA PRO A 288 2.19 31.18 -22.76
C PRO A 288 1.12 32.24 -22.48
N GLY A 289 1.19 32.86 -21.31
CA GLY A 289 0.21 33.85 -20.84
C GLY A 289 -0.96 33.29 -20.04
N THR A 290 -1.04 31.97 -19.87
CA THR A 290 -1.98 31.35 -18.91
C THR A 290 -1.58 31.69 -17.48
N ALA A 291 -2.53 32.17 -16.68
CA ALA A 291 -2.34 32.37 -15.25
C ALA A 291 -2.55 31.03 -14.52
N TYR A 292 -1.48 30.43 -14.05
CA TYR A 292 -1.52 29.20 -13.30
C TYR A 292 -1.66 29.43 -11.80
N GLN A 293 -2.37 28.52 -11.15
CA GLN A 293 -2.45 28.41 -9.70
C GLN A 293 -2.24 26.94 -9.31
N VAL A 294 -1.75 26.69 -8.10
CA VAL A 294 -1.78 25.35 -7.51
C VAL A 294 -3.25 24.91 -7.41
N ASN A 295 -3.59 23.75 -7.95
CA ASN A 295 -4.98 23.29 -7.98
C ASN A 295 -5.52 23.04 -6.57
N GLY A 296 -6.70 23.58 -6.27
CA GLY A 296 -7.35 23.46 -4.97
C GLY A 296 -8.18 22.19 -4.79
N GLY A 297 -8.18 21.28 -5.78
CA GLY A 297 -9.05 20.10 -5.80
C GLY A 297 -10.33 20.33 -6.61
N ASP A 298 -10.42 21.42 -7.34
CA ASP A 298 -11.44 21.61 -8.35
C ASP A 298 -11.18 20.73 -9.59
N ARG A 299 -12.27 20.27 -10.21
CA ARG A 299 -12.18 19.40 -11.37
C ARG A 299 -11.80 20.21 -12.61
N PHE A 300 -10.73 19.85 -13.26
CA PHE A 300 -10.28 20.38 -14.53
C PHE A 300 -9.88 19.28 -15.54
N MET A 301 -9.76 18.05 -15.09
CA MET A 301 -9.58 16.86 -15.93
C MET A 301 -10.88 16.05 -15.98
N HIS A 302 -11.23 15.53 -17.14
CA HIS A 302 -12.50 14.88 -17.41
C HIS A 302 -12.31 13.57 -18.15
N TRP A 303 -12.97 12.50 -17.67
CA TRP A 303 -12.96 11.16 -18.27
C TRP A 303 -14.38 10.79 -18.74
N PRO A 304 -14.78 11.18 -19.96
CA PRO A 304 -16.12 10.91 -20.48
C PRO A 304 -16.37 9.43 -20.81
N GLY A 305 -15.37 8.57 -20.65
CA GLY A 305 -15.43 7.15 -20.97
C GLY A 305 -14.82 6.81 -22.35
N GLY A 306 -14.74 5.50 -22.67
CA GLY A 306 -14.16 5.02 -23.93
C GLY A 306 -12.66 5.28 -24.08
N GLY A 307 -11.92 5.38 -22.96
CA GLY A 307 -10.48 5.67 -22.95
C GLY A 307 -10.13 7.11 -23.33
N LYS A 308 -11.11 8.00 -23.39
CA LYS A 308 -10.91 9.42 -23.68
C LYS A 308 -10.80 10.22 -22.39
N PHE A 309 -9.85 11.16 -22.33
CA PHE A 309 -9.82 12.20 -21.31
C PHE A 309 -9.43 13.54 -21.94
N TYR A 310 -9.78 14.64 -21.27
CA TYR A 310 -9.37 15.99 -21.66
C TYR A 310 -9.20 16.87 -20.42
N SER A 311 -8.42 17.95 -20.60
CA SER A 311 -8.15 18.93 -19.55
C SER A 311 -8.62 20.32 -20.00
N ASP A 312 -9.25 21.07 -19.08
CA ASP A 312 -9.72 22.45 -19.32
C ASP A 312 -8.59 23.46 -19.31
N ILE A 313 -7.43 23.09 -18.70
CA ILE A 313 -6.22 23.91 -18.61
C ILE A 313 -5.00 23.05 -18.99
N ASP A 314 -4.00 23.67 -19.61
CA ASP A 314 -2.74 22.99 -19.93
C ASP A 314 -1.91 22.81 -18.65
N ASN A 315 -1.96 21.61 -18.06
CA ASN A 315 -1.16 21.23 -16.88
C ASN A 315 0.15 20.53 -17.25
N ASN A 316 0.58 20.63 -18.53
CA ASN A 316 1.74 19.92 -19.03
C ASN A 316 2.93 20.86 -19.26
N LEU A 317 4.13 20.34 -19.03
CA LEU A 317 5.35 20.97 -19.52
C LEU A 317 5.42 20.90 -21.05
N CYS A 318 6.02 21.94 -21.66
CA CYS A 318 6.11 22.05 -23.12
C CYS A 318 7.37 21.37 -23.66
N PRO A 319 7.28 20.24 -24.41
CA PRO A 319 8.43 19.54 -24.96
C PRO A 319 9.29 20.35 -25.94
N ALA A 320 8.73 21.41 -26.51
CA ALA A 320 9.46 22.30 -27.44
C ALA A 320 10.25 23.43 -26.74
N ASN A 321 10.07 23.59 -25.43
CA ASN A 321 10.70 24.67 -24.65
C ASN A 321 11.99 24.18 -23.99
N GLU A 322 13.15 24.64 -24.45
CA GLU A 322 14.45 24.23 -23.92
C GLU A 322 14.66 24.62 -22.44
N ARG A 323 14.00 25.67 -21.93
CA ARG A 323 14.04 26.03 -20.51
C ARG A 323 13.46 24.95 -19.61
N VAL A 324 12.50 24.16 -20.11
CA VAL A 324 11.96 22.99 -19.38
C VAL A 324 13.09 22.04 -19.02
N TYR A 325 13.93 21.69 -19.98
CA TYR A 325 15.02 20.73 -19.75
C TYR A 325 16.14 21.31 -18.88
N ALA A 326 16.43 22.61 -18.99
CA ALA A 326 17.38 23.28 -18.11
C ALA A 326 16.90 23.30 -16.65
N LEU A 327 15.60 23.55 -16.43
CA LEU A 327 15.00 23.52 -15.09
C LEU A 327 14.97 22.09 -14.55
N LEU A 328 14.58 21.10 -15.36
CA LEU A 328 14.59 19.69 -14.97
C LEU A 328 16.00 19.18 -14.69
N ASP A 329 17.03 19.64 -15.41
CA ASP A 329 18.42 19.29 -15.10
C ASP A 329 18.81 19.76 -13.69
N THR A 330 18.41 20.99 -13.31
CA THR A 330 18.62 21.54 -11.96
C THR A 330 17.88 20.70 -10.91
N ILE A 331 16.60 20.39 -11.13
CA ILE A 331 15.79 19.59 -10.20
C ILE A 331 16.43 18.22 -10.01
N PHE A 332 16.70 17.49 -11.10
CA PHE A 332 17.25 16.14 -11.00
C PHE A 332 18.70 16.11 -10.50
N THR A 333 19.45 17.20 -10.59
CA THR A 333 20.77 17.31 -9.95
C THR A 333 20.63 17.25 -8.43
N GLU A 334 19.72 18.02 -7.83
CA GLU A 334 19.51 18.03 -6.38
C GLU A 334 18.84 16.73 -5.91
N ILE A 335 17.84 16.22 -6.64
CA ILE A 335 17.17 14.95 -6.31
C ILE A 335 18.17 13.77 -6.36
N ALA A 336 19.01 13.69 -7.39
CA ALA A 336 20.00 12.61 -7.52
C ALA A 336 21.07 12.64 -6.44
N ALA A 337 21.46 13.83 -5.99
CA ALA A 337 22.42 14.01 -4.89
C ALA A 337 21.80 13.65 -3.53
N LEU A 338 20.50 13.88 -3.36
CA LEU A 338 19.79 13.68 -2.09
C LEU A 338 19.38 12.23 -1.87
N PHE A 339 18.84 11.55 -2.90
CA PHE A 339 18.31 10.19 -2.78
C PHE A 339 19.36 9.15 -3.18
N PRO A 340 19.72 8.21 -2.28
CA PRO A 340 20.73 7.17 -2.59
C PRO A 340 20.23 6.10 -3.55
N MET A 341 18.90 5.93 -3.71
CA MET A 341 18.31 4.94 -4.59
C MET A 341 18.77 5.09 -6.03
N GLU A 342 18.98 3.99 -6.73
CA GLU A 342 19.44 3.97 -8.14
C GLU A 342 18.38 4.50 -9.13
N TYR A 343 17.09 4.46 -8.78
CA TYR A 343 15.99 4.94 -9.61
C TYR A 343 15.48 6.30 -9.15
N ILE A 344 15.07 7.11 -10.13
CA ILE A 344 14.20 8.29 -9.96
C ILE A 344 12.97 8.04 -10.83
N HIS A 345 11.78 8.20 -10.27
CA HIS A 345 10.53 8.08 -10.99
C HIS A 345 10.13 9.44 -11.57
N MET A 346 9.80 9.47 -12.87
CA MET A 346 9.47 10.70 -13.59
C MET A 346 7.97 10.89 -13.82
N GLY A 347 7.11 10.01 -13.29
CA GLY A 347 5.69 9.98 -13.64
C GLY A 347 5.46 9.52 -15.08
N GLY A 348 4.94 10.39 -15.90
CA GLY A 348 4.72 10.19 -17.34
C GLY A 348 3.30 9.85 -17.73
N ASP A 349 2.40 9.74 -16.74
CA ASP A 349 1.01 9.37 -16.87
C ASP A 349 0.10 10.54 -17.29
N GLU A 350 -1.08 10.21 -17.72
CA GLU A 350 -2.24 11.07 -17.99
C GLU A 350 -1.94 12.40 -18.71
N THR A 351 -0.92 12.44 -19.57
CA THR A 351 -0.54 13.63 -20.34
C THR A 351 -1.60 13.94 -21.41
N TYR A 352 -2.38 15.00 -21.21
CA TYR A 352 -3.36 15.44 -22.21
C TYR A 352 -2.71 16.14 -23.40
N LYS A 353 -2.70 15.49 -24.54
CA LYS A 353 -1.95 15.92 -25.74
C LYS A 353 -2.67 17.04 -26.54
N GLY A 354 -3.93 17.33 -26.25
CA GLY A 354 -4.72 18.31 -27.02
C GLY A 354 -4.22 19.76 -26.92
N TRP A 355 -3.48 20.11 -25.87
CA TRP A 355 -2.80 21.42 -25.78
C TRP A 355 -1.54 21.47 -26.66
N TRP A 356 -0.79 20.38 -26.73
CA TRP A 356 0.37 20.23 -27.59
C TRP A 356 -0.01 20.29 -29.07
N GLU A 357 -1.10 19.64 -29.48
CA GLU A 357 -1.63 19.67 -30.85
C GLU A 357 -1.91 21.08 -31.37
N LYS A 358 -2.34 21.98 -30.47
CA LYS A 358 -2.64 23.39 -30.81
C LYS A 358 -1.39 24.27 -30.87
N SER A 359 -0.29 23.85 -30.26
CA SER A 359 0.94 24.66 -30.14
C SER A 359 1.74 24.73 -31.43
N ALA A 360 2.07 25.95 -31.88
CA ALA A 360 2.96 26.17 -33.02
C ALA A 360 4.37 25.63 -32.74
N ALA A 361 4.88 25.84 -31.52
CA ALA A 361 6.20 25.37 -31.11
C ALA A 361 6.32 23.84 -31.18
N ILE A 362 5.26 23.10 -30.80
CA ILE A 362 5.23 21.63 -30.93
C ILE A 362 5.22 21.22 -32.39
N LYS A 363 4.45 21.90 -33.26
CA LYS A 363 4.43 21.61 -34.70
C LYS A 363 5.81 21.83 -35.35
N ASP A 364 6.53 22.84 -34.92
CA ASP A 364 7.91 23.10 -35.39
C ASP A 364 8.91 22.08 -34.83
N LEU A 365 8.74 21.66 -33.55
CA LEU A 365 9.50 20.55 -32.98
C LEU A 365 9.29 19.27 -33.80
N MET A 366 8.03 18.93 -34.10
CA MET A 366 7.71 17.73 -34.89
C MET A 366 8.38 17.73 -36.26
N LYS A 367 8.38 18.88 -36.94
CA LYS A 367 9.07 19.01 -38.25
C LYS A 367 10.59 18.83 -38.11
N ARG A 368 11.19 19.51 -37.12
CA ARG A 368 12.64 19.48 -36.87
C ARG A 368 13.14 18.08 -36.50
N GLU A 369 12.44 17.41 -35.60
CA GLU A 369 12.80 16.09 -35.06
C GLU A 369 12.16 14.92 -35.85
N LYS A 370 11.37 15.22 -36.89
CA LYS A 370 10.65 14.24 -37.75
C LYS A 370 9.71 13.34 -36.94
N LEU A 371 9.04 13.91 -35.92
CA LEU A 371 8.05 13.21 -35.12
C LEU A 371 6.72 13.11 -35.85
N LYS A 372 6.07 11.95 -35.83
CA LYS A 372 4.89 11.64 -36.64
C LYS A 372 3.59 12.02 -35.95
N ASP A 373 3.53 11.85 -34.62
CA ASP A 373 2.35 12.07 -33.81
C ASP A 373 2.67 12.53 -32.37
N MET A 374 1.65 12.73 -31.55
CA MET A 374 1.80 13.22 -30.20
C MET A 374 2.39 12.17 -29.24
N HIS A 375 2.32 10.88 -29.55
CA HIS A 375 2.98 9.83 -28.78
C HIS A 375 4.49 9.91 -28.97
N GLU A 376 4.94 10.16 -30.20
CA GLU A 376 6.37 10.40 -30.48
C GLU A 376 6.88 11.71 -29.84
N VAL A 377 6.02 12.76 -29.70
CA VAL A 377 6.35 13.97 -28.93
C VAL A 377 6.56 13.64 -27.45
N GLN A 378 5.68 12.85 -26.84
CA GLN A 378 5.85 12.39 -25.47
C GLN A 378 7.12 11.54 -25.33
N SER A 379 7.35 10.60 -26.25
CA SER A 379 8.56 9.79 -26.26
C SER A 379 9.84 10.64 -26.38
N TYR A 380 9.82 11.70 -27.20
CA TYR A 380 10.92 12.66 -27.29
C TYR A 380 11.21 13.31 -25.92
N PHE A 381 10.17 13.77 -25.23
CA PHE A 381 10.29 14.34 -23.91
C PHE A 381 10.88 13.32 -22.91
N VAL A 382 10.30 12.13 -22.83
CA VAL A 382 10.73 11.04 -21.93
C VAL A 382 12.20 10.67 -22.17
N LYS A 383 12.61 10.55 -23.44
CA LYS A 383 14.01 10.26 -23.79
C LYS A 383 14.98 11.35 -23.37
N ARG A 384 14.59 12.63 -23.47
CA ARG A 384 15.42 13.75 -23.00
C ARG A 384 15.55 13.75 -21.49
N VAL A 385 14.44 13.57 -20.76
CA VAL A 385 14.44 13.44 -19.29
C VAL A 385 15.27 12.23 -18.86
N GLY A 386 15.12 11.10 -19.54
CA GLY A 386 15.94 9.92 -19.27
C GLY A 386 17.44 10.16 -19.41
N LYS A 387 17.87 10.96 -20.42
CA LYS A 387 19.27 11.36 -20.57
C LYS A 387 19.74 12.29 -19.43
N ILE A 388 18.89 13.21 -18.98
CA ILE A 388 19.18 14.08 -17.84
C ILE A 388 19.38 13.22 -16.58
N ILE A 389 18.44 12.35 -16.25
CA ILE A 389 18.53 11.47 -15.08
C ILE A 389 19.79 10.57 -15.16
N ALA A 390 20.05 9.99 -16.32
CA ALA A 390 21.24 9.16 -16.55
C ALA A 390 22.55 9.94 -16.37
N SER A 391 22.61 11.21 -16.79
CA SER A 391 23.79 12.07 -16.59
C SER A 391 24.11 12.33 -15.12
N LYS A 392 23.14 12.10 -14.20
CA LYS A 392 23.31 12.18 -12.74
C LYS A 392 23.65 10.82 -12.12
N GLY A 393 23.94 9.78 -12.93
CA GLY A 393 24.25 8.44 -12.45
C GLY A 393 23.04 7.63 -11.95
N LYS A 394 21.82 8.06 -12.30
CA LYS A 394 20.58 7.41 -11.88
C LYS A 394 19.89 6.72 -13.08
N LYS A 395 19.01 5.77 -12.78
CA LYS A 395 18.13 5.12 -13.73
C LYS A 395 16.75 5.75 -13.69
N MET A 396 16.16 5.99 -14.84
CA MET A 396 14.80 6.49 -14.94
C MET A 396 13.79 5.36 -14.74
N MET A 397 12.70 5.63 -14.04
CA MET A 397 11.48 4.83 -13.98
C MET A 397 10.27 5.72 -14.28
N GLY A 398 9.18 5.17 -14.79
CA GLY A 398 7.93 5.89 -14.97
C GLY A 398 6.74 4.96 -15.10
N TRP A 399 5.54 5.52 -15.09
CA TRP A 399 4.32 4.79 -15.34
C TRP A 399 4.30 4.21 -16.75
N ASP A 400 3.45 3.21 -17.04
CA ASP A 400 3.55 2.46 -18.31
C ASP A 400 3.24 3.30 -19.56
N GLU A 401 2.72 4.53 -19.47
CA GLU A 401 2.61 5.48 -20.59
C GLU A 401 3.95 5.92 -21.19
N ILE A 402 5.06 5.82 -20.44
CA ILE A 402 6.39 6.09 -20.99
C ILE A 402 6.77 5.15 -22.13
N MET A 403 6.03 4.05 -22.31
CA MET A 403 6.20 3.12 -23.43
C MET A 403 5.64 3.66 -24.75
N GLU A 404 4.74 4.64 -24.71
CA GLU A 404 4.13 5.22 -25.90
C GLU A 404 5.18 5.91 -26.77
N GLY A 405 5.17 5.65 -28.07
CA GLY A 405 6.15 6.20 -29.01
C GLY A 405 7.59 5.69 -28.85
N GLY A 406 7.81 4.68 -28.00
CA GLY A 406 9.09 3.99 -27.82
C GLY A 406 9.82 4.33 -26.54
N LEU A 407 10.17 3.29 -25.79
CA LEU A 407 10.79 3.34 -24.48
C LEU A 407 12.25 3.81 -24.54
N ALA A 408 12.68 4.61 -23.57
CA ALA A 408 14.08 4.99 -23.42
C ALA A 408 14.92 3.78 -22.97
N SER A 409 16.15 3.67 -23.46
CA SER A 409 17.04 2.55 -23.11
C SER A 409 17.28 2.46 -21.60
N GLY A 410 17.09 1.27 -21.04
CA GLY A 410 17.31 1.00 -19.61
C GLY A 410 16.26 1.58 -18.65
N ALA A 411 15.21 2.21 -19.16
CA ALA A 411 14.13 2.72 -18.33
C ALA A 411 13.37 1.58 -17.62
N GLY A 412 13.06 1.77 -16.35
CA GLY A 412 12.13 0.93 -15.59
C GLY A 412 10.69 1.31 -15.89
N VAL A 413 9.79 0.34 -15.89
CA VAL A 413 8.36 0.56 -16.11
C VAL A 413 7.58 0.16 -14.88
N MET A 414 6.74 1.08 -14.36
CA MET A 414 5.77 0.78 -13.32
C MET A 414 4.39 0.63 -13.98
N SER A 415 3.90 -0.62 -14.04
CA SER A 415 2.70 -0.95 -14.82
C SER A 415 1.45 -0.83 -13.94
N TRP A 416 0.63 0.22 -14.18
CA TRP A 416 -0.56 0.52 -13.39
C TRP A 416 -1.89 0.35 -14.16
N GLN A 417 -1.90 0.53 -15.47
CA GLN A 417 -3.11 0.39 -16.30
C GLN A 417 -3.59 -1.08 -16.44
N GLY A 418 -2.94 -2.00 -15.76
CA GLY A 418 -3.17 -3.43 -15.77
C GLY A 418 -1.85 -4.18 -15.90
N GLU A 419 -1.91 -5.47 -16.25
CA GLU A 419 -0.71 -6.31 -16.33
C GLU A 419 -0.02 -6.24 -17.72
N LYS A 420 -0.74 -5.80 -18.76
CA LYS A 420 -0.28 -5.87 -20.15
C LYS A 420 0.98 -5.05 -20.41
N GLY A 421 1.06 -3.84 -19.89
CA GLY A 421 2.21 -2.95 -20.02
C GLY A 421 3.47 -3.61 -19.45
N GLY A 422 3.38 -4.11 -18.20
CA GLY A 422 4.49 -4.78 -17.54
C GLY A 422 4.92 -6.08 -18.23
N ILE A 423 3.98 -6.88 -18.70
CA ILE A 423 4.28 -8.09 -19.48
C ILE A 423 5.05 -7.71 -20.77
N ALA A 424 4.61 -6.66 -21.47
CA ALA A 424 5.28 -6.21 -22.69
C ALA A 424 6.69 -5.67 -22.39
N ALA A 425 6.84 -4.81 -21.38
CA ALA A 425 8.13 -4.24 -20.98
C ALA A 425 9.13 -5.31 -20.54
N SER A 426 8.70 -6.32 -19.75
CA SER A 426 9.57 -7.42 -19.31
C SER A 426 10.10 -8.23 -20.50
N LYS A 427 9.27 -8.50 -21.52
CA LYS A 427 9.68 -9.18 -22.77
C LYS A 427 10.66 -8.34 -23.60
N MET A 428 10.58 -7.01 -23.48
CA MET A 428 11.53 -6.07 -24.09
C MET A 428 12.82 -5.92 -23.26
N LYS A 429 12.97 -6.71 -22.17
CA LYS A 429 14.11 -6.70 -21.25
C LYS A 429 14.26 -5.39 -20.45
N HIS A 430 13.15 -4.74 -20.14
CA HIS A 430 13.11 -3.59 -19.25
C HIS A 430 12.71 -4.01 -17.84
N PRO A 431 13.33 -3.44 -16.78
CA PRO A 431 12.92 -3.68 -15.41
C PRO A 431 11.45 -3.25 -15.18
N VAL A 432 10.67 -4.09 -14.50
CA VAL A 432 9.23 -3.86 -14.29
C VAL A 432 8.87 -3.95 -12.81
N VAL A 433 8.08 -3.00 -12.34
CA VAL A 433 7.33 -3.10 -11.09
C VAL A 433 5.85 -3.22 -11.43
N MET A 434 5.22 -4.30 -10.97
CA MET A 434 3.79 -4.51 -11.18
C MET A 434 2.97 -3.76 -10.14
N SER A 435 2.12 -2.84 -10.59
CA SER A 435 1.26 -2.01 -9.74
C SER A 435 -0.16 -1.85 -10.33
N PRO A 436 -0.78 -2.94 -10.86
CA PRO A 436 -2.02 -2.85 -11.63
C PRO A 436 -3.19 -2.37 -10.77
N ASN A 437 -3.89 -1.31 -11.23
CA ASN A 437 -4.98 -0.68 -10.52
C ASN A 437 -6.10 -1.65 -10.10
N SER A 438 -6.31 -2.70 -10.88
CA SER A 438 -7.31 -3.74 -10.61
C SER A 438 -6.98 -4.64 -9.40
N TYR A 439 -5.78 -4.51 -8.81
CA TYR A 439 -5.35 -5.30 -7.65
C TYR A 439 -4.68 -4.47 -6.55
N THR A 440 -4.07 -3.33 -6.86
CA THR A 440 -3.10 -2.67 -5.97
C THR A 440 -3.38 -1.20 -5.66
N TYR A 441 -4.45 -0.61 -6.20
CA TYR A 441 -4.87 0.75 -5.88
C TYR A 441 -5.70 0.75 -4.60
N VAL A 442 -5.04 1.01 -3.48
CA VAL A 442 -5.62 0.90 -2.14
C VAL A 442 -6.30 2.19 -1.66
N ASP A 443 -6.60 3.12 -2.55
CA ASP A 443 -7.44 4.31 -2.38
C ASP A 443 -8.87 4.12 -2.93
N LEU A 444 -9.18 2.98 -3.58
CA LEU A 444 -10.49 2.64 -4.12
C LEU A 444 -11.46 2.15 -3.04
N TYR A 445 -12.78 2.13 -3.31
CA TYR A 445 -13.77 1.57 -2.40
C TYR A 445 -13.44 0.13 -2.00
N GLN A 446 -13.49 -0.17 -0.71
CA GLN A 446 -13.31 -1.52 -0.15
C GLN A 446 -14.64 -2.28 -0.01
N GLY A 447 -15.72 -1.54 0.12
CA GLY A 447 -17.08 -2.04 0.28
C GLY A 447 -18.08 -1.28 -0.57
N ASP A 448 -19.34 -1.36 -0.21
CA ASP A 448 -20.42 -0.66 -0.94
C ASP A 448 -20.26 0.85 -0.84
N PRO A 449 -20.33 1.62 -1.94
CA PRO A 449 -20.18 3.07 -1.94
C PRO A 449 -21.13 3.83 -1.02
N LEU A 450 -22.30 3.26 -0.68
CA LEU A 450 -23.24 3.88 0.28
C LEU A 450 -22.80 3.71 1.74
N ALA A 451 -21.83 2.82 2.02
CA ALA A 451 -21.31 2.55 3.35
C ALA A 451 -19.84 2.96 3.52
N GLU A 452 -19.19 3.42 2.45
CA GLU A 452 -17.77 3.79 2.41
C GLU A 452 -17.57 5.31 2.38
N PRO A 453 -16.43 5.81 2.86
CA PRO A 453 -15.98 7.16 2.54
C PRO A 453 -15.93 7.36 1.01
N PRO A 454 -16.38 8.52 0.49
CA PRO A 454 -16.45 8.73 -0.96
C PRO A 454 -15.10 8.64 -1.66
N THR A 455 -14.99 7.76 -2.65
CA THR A 455 -13.85 7.66 -3.56
C THR A 455 -14.32 7.28 -4.97
N TYR A 456 -13.50 6.64 -5.76
CA TYR A 456 -13.80 6.18 -7.13
C TYR A 456 -13.38 4.72 -7.28
N GLY A 457 -13.99 4.02 -8.22
CA GLY A 457 -13.63 2.62 -8.46
C GLY A 457 -13.89 1.69 -7.27
N MET A 458 -13.69 0.41 -7.47
CA MET A 458 -13.90 -0.63 -6.46
C MET A 458 -12.75 -1.62 -6.47
N LEU A 459 -12.17 -1.86 -5.30
CA LEU A 459 -11.17 -2.91 -5.10
C LEU A 459 -11.37 -3.56 -3.74
N ARG A 460 -12.04 -4.71 -3.71
CA ARG A 460 -12.26 -5.47 -2.48
C ARG A 460 -11.02 -6.27 -2.08
N LEU A 461 -10.93 -6.61 -0.80
CA LEU A 461 -9.80 -7.30 -0.21
C LEU A 461 -9.46 -8.63 -0.91
N LYS A 462 -10.47 -9.46 -1.21
CA LYS A 462 -10.25 -10.74 -1.89
C LYS A 462 -9.62 -10.55 -3.26
N LYS A 463 -10.03 -9.50 -3.99
CA LYS A 463 -9.44 -9.16 -5.29
C LYS A 463 -7.99 -8.73 -5.16
N THR A 464 -7.65 -7.90 -4.16
CA THR A 464 -6.26 -7.55 -3.84
C THR A 464 -5.44 -8.81 -3.49
N TYR A 465 -6.02 -9.75 -2.76
CA TYR A 465 -5.33 -11.00 -2.41
C TYR A 465 -5.02 -11.90 -3.61
N GLU A 466 -5.74 -11.75 -4.73
CA GLU A 466 -5.44 -12.45 -5.99
C GLU A 466 -4.20 -11.90 -6.71
N PHE A 467 -3.68 -10.74 -6.31
CA PHE A 467 -2.52 -10.11 -6.93
C PHE A 467 -1.34 -11.08 -7.05
N ASN A 468 -0.73 -11.10 -8.23
CA ASN A 468 0.50 -11.82 -8.50
C ASN A 468 1.53 -10.87 -9.12
N PRO A 469 2.63 -10.52 -8.40
CA PRO A 469 3.64 -9.60 -8.92
C PRO A 469 4.41 -10.15 -10.14
N VAL A 470 4.32 -11.45 -10.40
CA VAL A 470 4.93 -12.08 -11.59
C VAL A 470 3.80 -12.74 -12.39
N PRO A 471 3.03 -11.97 -13.20
CA PRO A 471 1.89 -12.49 -13.92
C PRO A 471 2.31 -13.46 -15.03
N ALA A 472 1.39 -14.35 -15.42
CA ALA A 472 1.63 -15.27 -16.52
C ALA A 472 1.98 -14.53 -17.81
N GLY A 473 3.04 -14.94 -18.48
CA GLY A 473 3.52 -14.35 -19.72
C GLY A 473 4.54 -13.22 -19.57
N ALA A 474 4.80 -12.73 -18.35
CA ALA A 474 5.94 -11.86 -18.08
C ALA A 474 7.25 -12.66 -18.09
N ASP A 475 8.36 -11.99 -18.43
CA ASP A 475 9.71 -12.55 -18.22
C ASP A 475 10.12 -12.29 -16.76
N PRO A 476 10.20 -13.32 -15.89
CA PRO A 476 10.46 -13.13 -14.48
C PRO A 476 11.85 -12.55 -14.18
N ALA A 477 12.81 -12.64 -15.10
CA ALA A 477 14.14 -12.06 -14.94
C ALA A 477 14.12 -10.52 -14.92
N TYR A 478 13.08 -9.91 -15.48
CA TYR A 478 12.93 -8.46 -15.56
C TYR A 478 11.83 -7.92 -14.62
N VAL A 479 11.10 -8.78 -13.92
CA VAL A 479 10.11 -8.34 -12.92
C VAL A 479 10.80 -8.15 -11.58
N LEU A 480 10.97 -6.90 -11.17
CA LEU A 480 11.56 -6.54 -9.88
C LEU A 480 10.64 -6.92 -8.71
N GLY A 481 9.33 -6.85 -8.91
CA GLY A 481 8.33 -7.18 -7.90
C GLY A 481 7.02 -6.41 -8.07
N GLY A 482 6.39 -6.06 -6.95
CA GLY A 482 5.09 -5.39 -6.95
C GLY A 482 4.95 -4.28 -5.92
N GLN A 483 3.96 -3.41 -6.15
CA GLN A 483 3.70 -2.24 -5.33
C GLN A 483 2.21 -1.98 -5.23
N ALA A 484 1.75 -1.51 -4.05
CA ALA A 484 0.43 -0.91 -3.90
C ALA A 484 0.53 0.61 -3.85
N ASN A 485 -0.48 1.29 -4.39
CA ASN A 485 -0.53 2.74 -4.47
C ASN A 485 -1.65 3.29 -3.60
N LEU A 486 -1.32 4.29 -2.76
CA LEU A 486 -2.25 5.03 -1.92
C LEU A 486 -2.30 6.48 -2.41
N TRP A 487 -3.17 6.76 -3.37
CA TRP A 487 -3.44 8.10 -3.86
C TRP A 487 -4.26 8.88 -2.82
N SER A 488 -3.97 10.17 -2.68
CA SER A 488 -4.48 10.95 -1.55
C SER A 488 -5.50 12.03 -1.90
N GLU A 489 -6.02 12.11 -3.13
CA GLU A 489 -7.02 13.13 -3.51
C GLU A 489 -8.19 13.19 -2.53
N ARG A 490 -8.58 12.04 -1.99
CA ARG A 490 -9.71 11.91 -1.06
C ARG A 490 -9.31 11.63 0.38
N LEU A 491 -8.01 11.59 0.67
CA LEU A 491 -7.47 11.20 1.97
C LEU A 491 -7.00 12.43 2.77
N HIS A 492 -7.93 13.05 3.47
CA HIS A 492 -7.66 14.27 4.23
C HIS A 492 -6.86 14.08 5.53
N THR A 493 -6.78 12.86 6.05
CA THR A 493 -6.15 12.56 7.35
C THR A 493 -5.44 11.22 7.34
N VAL A 494 -4.47 11.05 8.25
CA VAL A 494 -3.80 9.76 8.50
C VAL A 494 -4.82 8.66 8.82
N ARG A 495 -5.84 8.96 9.64
CA ARG A 495 -6.90 7.99 9.98
C ARG A 495 -7.66 7.49 8.75
N HIS A 496 -7.88 8.36 7.75
CA HIS A 496 -8.50 7.97 6.49
C HIS A 496 -7.52 7.16 5.62
N ALA A 497 -6.25 7.56 5.55
CA ALA A 497 -5.21 6.81 4.86
C ALA A 497 -5.04 5.39 5.42
N GLU A 498 -4.99 5.24 6.74
CA GLU A 498 -4.95 3.94 7.43
C GLU A 498 -6.18 3.08 7.08
N TYR A 499 -7.39 3.66 7.14
CA TYR A 499 -8.63 2.97 6.77
C TYR A 499 -8.57 2.44 5.34
N MET A 500 -8.09 3.23 4.40
CA MET A 500 -8.01 2.82 2.98
C MET A 500 -6.90 1.82 2.74
N LEU A 501 -5.78 1.93 3.43
CA LEU A 501 -4.63 1.04 3.28
C LEU A 501 -4.93 -0.38 3.82
N TRP A 502 -5.52 -0.46 5.02
CA TRP A 502 -5.72 -1.72 5.72
C TRP A 502 -7.16 -2.22 5.59
N PRO A 503 -7.33 -3.55 5.37
CA PRO A 503 -6.36 -4.65 5.39
C PRO A 503 -5.71 -4.98 4.04
N ARG A 504 -5.96 -4.21 2.95
CA ARG A 504 -5.47 -4.55 1.60
C ARG A 504 -3.93 -4.60 1.51
N ALA A 505 -3.23 -3.75 2.26
CA ALA A 505 -1.77 -3.84 2.33
C ALA A 505 -1.27 -5.17 2.93
N PHE A 506 -2.02 -5.85 3.81
CA PHE A 506 -1.68 -7.22 4.22
C PHE A 506 -1.68 -8.19 3.03
N ALA A 507 -2.68 -8.07 2.15
CA ALA A 507 -2.81 -8.91 0.97
C ALA A 507 -1.67 -8.71 -0.02
N VAL A 508 -1.26 -7.45 -0.24
CA VAL A 508 -0.12 -7.14 -1.11
C VAL A 508 1.18 -7.61 -0.47
N ALA A 509 1.40 -7.39 0.84
CA ALA A 509 2.59 -7.87 1.57
C ALA A 509 2.77 -9.39 1.38
N GLU A 510 1.69 -10.16 1.55
CA GLU A 510 1.71 -11.61 1.34
C GLU A 510 2.00 -11.99 -0.12
N SER A 511 1.46 -11.24 -1.08
CA SER A 511 1.68 -11.49 -2.51
C SER A 511 3.12 -11.26 -2.95
N VAL A 512 3.82 -10.26 -2.37
CA VAL A 512 5.20 -9.92 -2.74
C VAL A 512 6.25 -10.63 -1.89
N TRP A 513 5.87 -11.15 -0.72
CA TRP A 513 6.78 -11.85 0.19
C TRP A 513 6.66 -13.37 0.10
N SER A 514 5.42 -13.89 0.25
CA SER A 514 5.16 -15.33 0.42
C SER A 514 5.20 -16.10 -0.90
N PRO A 515 5.58 -17.37 -0.90
CA PRO A 515 5.41 -18.23 -2.07
C PRO A 515 3.94 -18.31 -2.50
N GLN A 516 3.66 -18.21 -3.80
CA GLN A 516 2.30 -18.15 -4.35
C GLN A 516 1.43 -19.35 -3.92
N GLN A 517 2.02 -20.53 -3.83
CA GLN A 517 1.33 -21.76 -3.43
C GLN A 517 0.95 -21.83 -1.93
N LYS A 518 1.46 -20.90 -1.12
CA LYS A 518 1.11 -20.79 0.31
C LYS A 518 -0.10 -19.89 0.56
N LYS A 519 -0.58 -19.19 -0.46
CA LYS A 519 -1.74 -18.31 -0.32
C LYS A 519 -3.01 -19.11 -0.14
N ASP A 520 -3.68 -18.93 0.99
CA ASP A 520 -4.98 -19.51 1.31
C ASP A 520 -5.89 -18.43 1.88
N TRP A 521 -7.02 -18.19 1.21
CA TRP A 521 -7.94 -17.12 1.56
C TRP A 521 -8.53 -17.27 2.96
N ASN A 522 -8.93 -18.48 3.34
CA ASN A 522 -9.58 -18.72 4.62
C ASN A 522 -8.61 -18.52 5.79
N SER A 523 -7.40 -19.05 5.66
CA SER A 523 -6.31 -18.82 6.61
C SER A 523 -5.94 -17.33 6.67
N PHE A 524 -5.89 -16.65 5.52
CA PHE A 524 -5.57 -15.22 5.47
C PHE A 524 -6.59 -14.37 6.24
N VAL A 525 -7.89 -14.63 6.07
CA VAL A 525 -8.94 -13.95 6.84
C VAL A 525 -8.77 -14.14 8.35
N GLN A 526 -8.50 -15.37 8.81
CA GLN A 526 -8.27 -15.65 10.23
C GLN A 526 -7.05 -14.91 10.79
N ARG A 527 -5.97 -14.82 10.00
CA ARG A 527 -4.75 -14.09 10.39
C ARG A 527 -5.00 -12.59 10.46
N ILE A 528 -5.74 -12.00 9.51
CA ILE A 528 -6.18 -10.59 9.54
C ILE A 528 -6.93 -10.29 10.83
N GLU A 529 -7.83 -11.12 11.28
CA GLU A 529 -8.63 -10.89 12.50
C GLU A 529 -7.74 -10.79 13.75
N THR A 530 -6.61 -11.50 13.78
CA THR A 530 -5.60 -11.33 14.83
C THR A 530 -4.83 -10.02 14.67
N HIS A 531 -4.53 -9.61 13.44
CA HIS A 531 -3.86 -8.33 13.17
C HIS A 531 -4.77 -7.13 13.45
N PHE A 532 -6.08 -7.24 13.29
CA PHE A 532 -7.01 -6.21 13.76
C PHE A 532 -6.89 -5.98 15.28
N LYS A 533 -6.77 -7.05 16.06
CA LYS A 533 -6.51 -6.91 17.52
C LYS A 533 -5.18 -6.21 17.82
N ARG A 534 -4.14 -6.40 17.00
CA ARG A 534 -2.88 -5.67 17.11
C ARG A 534 -3.07 -4.18 16.79
N PHE A 535 -3.82 -3.87 15.74
CA PHE A 535 -4.13 -2.50 15.34
C PHE A 535 -4.98 -1.77 16.38
N ASP A 536 -5.93 -2.46 17.00
CA ASP A 536 -6.69 -1.90 18.15
C ASP A 536 -5.75 -1.50 19.29
N GLN A 537 -4.76 -2.34 19.64
CA GLN A 537 -3.76 -2.04 20.66
C GLN A 537 -2.84 -0.87 20.26
N ALA A 538 -2.45 -0.80 19.00
CA ALA A 538 -1.61 0.27 18.45
C ALA A 538 -2.39 1.57 18.19
N GLY A 539 -3.73 1.51 18.12
CA GLY A 539 -4.59 2.63 17.75
C GLY A 539 -4.53 2.96 16.26
N ILE A 540 -4.18 1.99 15.40
CA ILE A 540 -4.16 2.08 13.94
C ILE A 540 -5.58 1.83 13.41
N ASN A 541 -6.04 2.65 12.47
CA ASN A 541 -7.36 2.46 11.84
C ASN A 541 -7.31 1.43 10.70
N TYR A 542 -8.45 0.78 10.46
CA TYR A 542 -8.58 -0.20 9.38
C TYR A 542 -10.05 -0.34 8.96
N SER A 543 -10.26 -0.87 7.75
CA SER A 543 -11.60 -1.15 7.24
C SER A 543 -12.07 -2.55 7.64
N THR A 544 -13.32 -2.64 8.04
CA THR A 544 -14.03 -3.91 8.27
C THR A 544 -14.92 -4.32 7.10
N SER A 545 -14.82 -3.63 5.96
CA SER A 545 -15.69 -3.81 4.79
C SER A 545 -15.62 -5.21 4.17
N MET A 546 -14.59 -6.00 4.51
CA MET A 546 -14.50 -7.40 4.12
C MET A 546 -15.67 -8.26 4.65
N TYR A 547 -16.31 -7.80 5.71
CA TYR A 547 -17.48 -8.49 6.29
C TYR A 547 -18.80 -8.05 5.66
N ASP A 548 -18.83 -6.92 4.96
CA ASP A 548 -20.06 -6.39 4.37
C ASP A 548 -20.50 -7.22 3.16
N PRO A 549 -21.81 -7.38 2.93
CA PRO A 549 -22.32 -8.10 1.77
C PRO A 549 -21.96 -7.38 0.47
N ILE A 550 -21.76 -8.18 -0.57
CA ILE A 550 -21.58 -7.73 -1.95
C ILE A 550 -22.93 -7.84 -2.64
N LEU A 551 -23.42 -6.74 -3.19
CA LEU A 551 -24.73 -6.68 -3.82
C LEU A 551 -24.62 -6.65 -5.34
N SER A 552 -25.52 -7.42 -5.98
CA SER A 552 -25.81 -7.33 -7.41
C SER A 552 -27.30 -7.03 -7.60
N VAL A 553 -27.61 -6.10 -8.49
CA VAL A 553 -28.96 -5.60 -8.70
C VAL A 553 -29.35 -5.78 -10.15
N ARG A 554 -30.56 -6.29 -10.41
CA ARG A 554 -31.11 -6.41 -11.77
C ARG A 554 -32.60 -6.12 -11.81
N THR A 555 -33.13 -5.80 -13.00
CA THR A 555 -34.57 -5.72 -13.23
C THR A 555 -35.13 -7.12 -13.56
N VAL A 556 -36.25 -7.44 -12.97
CA VAL A 556 -37.02 -8.66 -13.28
C VAL A 556 -38.47 -8.26 -13.57
N LYS A 557 -39.18 -9.07 -14.37
CA LYS A 557 -40.61 -8.79 -14.75
C LYS A 557 -40.83 -7.31 -15.17
N ASP A 558 -39.97 -6.82 -16.05
CA ASP A 558 -39.97 -5.47 -16.67
C ASP A 558 -39.75 -4.28 -15.70
N THR A 559 -40.10 -4.37 -14.43
CA THR A 559 -40.09 -3.20 -13.53
C THR A 559 -39.58 -3.50 -12.11
N ALA A 560 -39.66 -4.73 -11.67
CA ALA A 560 -39.29 -5.11 -10.31
C ALA A 560 -37.76 -5.19 -10.13
N VAL A 561 -37.27 -4.71 -9.01
CA VAL A 561 -35.83 -4.77 -8.64
C VAL A 561 -35.55 -6.00 -7.82
N GLU A 562 -34.64 -6.81 -8.31
CA GLU A 562 -34.12 -7.99 -7.60
C GLU A 562 -32.70 -7.72 -7.12
N VAL A 563 -32.41 -8.11 -5.88
CA VAL A 563 -31.09 -7.99 -5.25
C VAL A 563 -30.55 -9.38 -4.91
N SER A 564 -29.37 -9.66 -5.41
CA SER A 564 -28.57 -10.81 -5.00
C SER A 564 -27.45 -10.35 -4.07
N MET A 565 -27.16 -11.16 -3.04
CA MET A 565 -26.14 -10.86 -2.02
C MET A 565 -25.19 -12.02 -1.83
N GLN A 566 -23.92 -11.73 -1.57
CA GLN A 566 -22.90 -12.73 -1.22
C GLN A 566 -21.87 -12.10 -0.29
N THR A 567 -21.07 -12.94 0.39
CA THR A 567 -19.95 -12.52 1.24
C THR A 567 -18.63 -13.01 0.66
N GLU A 568 -17.54 -12.24 0.83
CA GLU A 568 -16.21 -12.72 0.48
C GLU A 568 -15.54 -13.48 1.63
N VAL A 569 -15.92 -13.17 2.88
CA VAL A 569 -15.52 -13.92 4.07
C VAL A 569 -16.47 -15.09 4.28
N PRO A 570 -15.95 -16.31 4.51
CA PRO A 570 -16.80 -17.49 4.70
C PRO A 570 -17.57 -17.46 6.03
N ASN A 571 -18.62 -18.27 6.10
CA ASN A 571 -19.42 -18.52 7.31
C ASN A 571 -20.07 -17.26 7.91
N LEU A 572 -20.52 -16.34 7.06
CA LEU A 572 -21.35 -15.21 7.44
C LEU A 572 -22.79 -15.42 7.00
N ASN A 573 -23.73 -15.12 7.91
CA ASN A 573 -25.15 -15.06 7.61
C ASN A 573 -25.51 -13.60 7.26
N ILE A 574 -26.35 -13.39 6.25
CA ILE A 574 -26.86 -12.06 5.88
C ILE A 574 -28.30 -11.99 6.35
N HIS A 575 -28.62 -11.05 7.25
CA HIS A 575 -29.99 -10.74 7.64
C HIS A 575 -30.43 -9.45 7.00
N TYR A 576 -31.72 -9.34 6.64
CA TYR A 576 -32.25 -8.20 5.93
C TYR A 576 -33.66 -7.82 6.38
N SER A 577 -33.99 -6.53 6.19
CA SER A 577 -35.35 -6.02 6.38
C SER A 577 -35.72 -5.02 5.29
N PHE A 578 -37.03 -4.86 5.10
CA PHE A 578 -37.62 -3.79 4.25
C PHE A 578 -38.39 -2.76 5.08
N ASP A 579 -38.50 -2.98 6.39
CA ASP A 579 -39.06 -2.02 7.34
C ASP A 579 -38.02 -0.98 7.79
N GLU A 580 -38.36 -0.14 8.72
CA GLU A 580 -37.48 0.93 9.20
C GLU A 580 -36.52 0.48 10.32
N PHE A 581 -36.57 -0.78 10.73
CA PHE A 581 -35.75 -1.32 11.81
C PHE A 581 -34.51 -2.05 11.28
N PRO A 582 -33.33 -1.90 11.95
CA PRO A 582 -32.15 -2.68 11.60
C PRO A 582 -32.38 -4.18 11.78
N PRO A 583 -32.06 -5.03 10.77
CA PRO A 583 -32.25 -6.46 10.92
C PRO A 583 -31.27 -7.03 11.96
N ASP A 584 -31.80 -7.79 12.89
CA ASP A 584 -31.03 -8.64 13.79
C ASP A 584 -31.08 -10.11 13.33
N ASN A 585 -30.54 -11.04 14.12
CA ASN A 585 -30.51 -12.47 13.80
C ASN A 585 -31.89 -13.15 13.90
N PHE A 586 -32.97 -12.47 14.26
CA PHE A 586 -34.35 -12.95 14.22
C PHE A 586 -35.08 -12.54 12.94
N TYR A 587 -34.51 -11.55 12.19
CA TYR A 587 -35.01 -11.17 10.86
C TYR A 587 -34.68 -12.24 9.81
N PRO A 588 -35.37 -12.23 8.66
CA PRO A 588 -35.11 -13.19 7.58
C PRO A 588 -33.64 -13.27 7.21
N GLU A 589 -33.14 -14.50 7.13
CA GLU A 589 -31.81 -14.77 6.61
C GLU A 589 -31.87 -14.87 5.08
N TYR A 590 -30.94 -14.21 4.41
CA TYR A 590 -30.83 -14.27 2.95
C TYR A 590 -30.36 -15.66 2.49
N LYS A 591 -31.19 -16.32 1.65
CA LYS A 591 -30.89 -17.64 1.07
C LYS A 591 -30.91 -17.62 -0.47
N SER A 592 -31.63 -16.68 -1.06
CA SER A 592 -31.81 -16.56 -2.52
C SER A 592 -32.13 -15.13 -2.90
N PRO A 593 -31.98 -14.74 -4.18
CA PRO A 593 -32.30 -13.40 -4.63
C PRO A 593 -33.67 -12.92 -4.17
N ILE A 594 -33.73 -11.68 -3.66
CA ILE A 594 -34.95 -11.07 -3.11
C ILE A 594 -35.46 -9.99 -4.05
N VAL A 595 -36.76 -9.96 -4.25
CA VAL A 595 -37.43 -8.91 -5.03
C VAL A 595 -37.98 -7.88 -4.04
N PHE A 596 -37.76 -6.60 -4.34
CA PHE A 596 -38.33 -5.52 -3.52
C PHE A 596 -39.85 -5.66 -3.44
N PRO A 597 -40.42 -5.72 -2.23
CA PRO A 597 -41.86 -5.74 -2.05
C PRO A 597 -42.51 -4.44 -2.52
N ALA A 598 -43.78 -4.50 -2.94
CA ALA A 598 -44.55 -3.32 -3.28
C ALA A 598 -44.60 -2.35 -2.09
N GLY A 599 -44.26 -1.08 -2.33
CA GLY A 599 -44.26 -0.03 -1.31
C GLY A 599 -42.96 0.09 -0.53
N ALA A 600 -42.04 -0.88 -0.57
CA ALA A 600 -40.74 -0.78 0.09
C ALA A 600 -39.85 0.22 -0.66
N SER A 601 -39.22 1.11 0.09
CA SER A 601 -38.31 2.14 -0.45
C SER A 601 -36.84 1.92 -0.07
N THR A 602 -36.58 1.03 0.89
CA THR A 602 -35.24 0.83 1.46
C THR A 602 -35.04 -0.64 1.82
N LEU A 603 -33.87 -1.16 1.51
CA LEU A 603 -33.38 -2.45 1.99
C LEU A 603 -32.31 -2.19 3.05
N ARG A 604 -32.43 -2.81 4.21
CA ARG A 604 -31.39 -2.82 5.26
C ARG A 604 -30.79 -4.20 5.32
N VAL A 605 -29.47 -4.28 5.38
CA VAL A 605 -28.75 -5.55 5.46
C VAL A 605 -27.61 -5.46 6.44
N GLN A 606 -27.34 -6.55 7.14
CA GLN A 606 -26.18 -6.70 8.02
C GLN A 606 -25.73 -8.15 8.04
N THR A 607 -24.42 -8.35 8.11
CA THR A 607 -23.83 -9.70 8.23
C THR A 607 -23.59 -10.06 9.69
N TYR A 608 -23.76 -11.35 9.96
CA TYR A 608 -23.64 -11.95 11.29
C TYR A 608 -22.72 -13.16 11.25
N ARG A 609 -22.02 -13.39 12.35
CA ARG A 609 -21.26 -14.62 12.61
C ARG A 609 -21.66 -15.15 13.99
N GLN A 610 -22.15 -16.39 14.05
CA GLN A 610 -22.61 -17.03 15.30
C GLN A 610 -23.62 -16.15 16.07
N GLY A 611 -24.57 -15.54 15.38
CA GLY A 611 -25.62 -14.69 15.94
C GLY A 611 -25.18 -13.29 16.40
N LYS A 612 -23.91 -12.91 16.19
CA LYS A 612 -23.40 -11.58 16.53
C LYS A 612 -23.15 -10.76 15.25
N PRO A 613 -23.52 -9.47 15.22
CA PRO A 613 -23.23 -8.62 14.08
C PRO A 613 -21.71 -8.48 13.90
N ILE A 614 -21.22 -8.55 12.66
CA ILE A 614 -19.80 -8.41 12.33
C ILE A 614 -19.56 -7.36 11.22
N GLY A 615 -20.42 -7.33 10.20
CA GLY A 615 -20.41 -6.28 9.18
C GLY A 615 -21.22 -5.04 9.61
N ARG A 616 -21.06 -3.98 8.86
CA ARG A 616 -21.80 -2.74 9.10
C ARG A 616 -23.27 -2.90 8.74
N LEU A 617 -24.15 -2.16 9.40
CA LEU A 617 -25.51 -1.97 8.95
C LEU A 617 -25.50 -1.14 7.66
N MET A 618 -25.91 -1.72 6.56
CA MET A 618 -26.04 -1.05 5.28
C MET A 618 -27.50 -0.63 5.05
N ILE A 619 -27.71 0.63 4.75
CA ILE A 619 -29.02 1.22 4.43
C ILE A 619 -29.02 1.56 2.94
N LEU A 620 -29.85 0.89 2.16
CA LEU A 620 -29.80 0.84 0.72
C LEU A 620 -31.14 1.35 0.11
N PRO A 621 -31.23 2.65 -0.20
CA PRO A 621 -32.42 3.19 -0.83
C PRO A 621 -32.65 2.56 -2.21
N LEU A 622 -33.89 2.18 -2.53
CA LEU A 622 -34.28 1.59 -3.81
C LEU A 622 -33.87 2.49 -5.01
N ALA A 623 -33.99 3.82 -4.84
CA ALA A 623 -33.58 4.78 -5.86
C ALA A 623 -32.07 4.66 -6.22
N GLU A 624 -31.21 4.43 -5.20
CA GLU A 624 -29.77 4.26 -5.41
C GLU A 624 -29.45 2.88 -6.01
N LEU A 625 -30.17 1.83 -5.60
CA LEU A 625 -30.01 0.51 -6.20
C LEU A 625 -30.43 0.48 -7.67
N LYS A 626 -31.49 1.19 -8.05
CA LYS A 626 -31.92 1.33 -9.46
C LYS A 626 -30.83 1.95 -10.35
N LYS A 627 -30.02 2.88 -9.84
CA LYS A 627 -28.90 3.47 -10.59
C LYS A 627 -27.81 2.46 -10.95
N ARG A 628 -27.74 1.33 -10.25
CA ARG A 628 -26.74 0.25 -10.45
C ARG A 628 -27.15 -0.74 -11.54
N ILE A 629 -28.41 -0.70 -11.98
CA ILE A 629 -28.92 -1.57 -13.04
C ILE A 629 -28.27 -1.11 -14.34
N ARG A 630 -27.39 -1.93 -14.88
CA ARG A 630 -26.81 -1.67 -16.21
C ARG A 630 -27.91 -1.78 -17.26
N LYS A 631 -28.06 -0.75 -18.07
CA LYS A 631 -28.92 -0.76 -19.26
C LYS A 631 -28.40 -1.73 -20.30
#